data_8a1b9eacbd9596f949a9b661401fcc84
#
_entry.id   8a1b9eacbd9596f949a9b661401fcc84
#
_cell.length_a   1.000
_cell.length_b   1.000
_cell.length_c   1.000
_cell.angle_alpha   90.00
_cell.angle_beta   90.00
_cell.angle_gamma   90.00
#
_symmetry.space_group_name_H-M   'P 1'
#
loop_
_entity.id
_entity.type
_entity.pdbx_description
1 polymer ?
#
loop_
_entity_poly.entity_id
_entity_poly.type
_entity_poly.pdbx_seq_one_letter_code
_entity_poly.pdbx_strand_id
1 'polypeptide(L)'
;MNHFSFELSIVAVLPALILCVYIFYKDRIEREPVGLLLILFLSGFAAYIPSFFIQKYSTSLIDLIFKSKIEITAEGAVNYASPSTEILHLSLCAVFGYSLISILIRWLVLFLITRKNKNFNYLFDGVVYSVFISLGFAVCENLHFIMQNDTDMIVEKLITSVPCHLFIGVLMGYYYTMWHMRFTANAIENDLLRAGVIEKDNIRSSAVWLMGSLFIPLAINSLYILAGKIKYDASSFIFYLAVFLLFGFSFITVNGIALKDASYGRFLYRIIAKGHPSLSAEQIKEAIEAEEKEAE
;
A
#
# COMPACT_ATOMS: atom_id res chain seq x y z
N MET A 1 6.18 32.57 -11.32
CA MET A 1 5.44 31.56 -12.13
C MET A 1 6.43 30.44 -12.39
N ASN A 2 6.30 29.35 -11.62
CA ASN A 2 7.18 28.21 -11.81
C ASN A 2 6.88 27.60 -13.18
N HIS A 3 7.86 27.63 -14.08
CA HIS A 3 7.75 26.97 -15.37
C HIS A 3 7.61 25.46 -15.08
N PHE A 4 6.44 24.89 -15.34
CA PHE A 4 6.25 23.45 -15.39
C PHE A 4 7.25 22.87 -16.40
N SER A 5 8.31 22.27 -15.90
CA SER A 5 9.35 21.68 -16.75
C SER A 5 8.86 20.34 -17.25
N PHE A 6 8.70 20.21 -18.56
CA PHE A 6 8.35 18.94 -19.21
C PHE A 6 9.36 17.83 -18.88
N GLU A 7 10.63 18.19 -18.75
CA GLU A 7 11.72 17.29 -18.40
C GLU A 7 11.53 16.68 -17.00
N LEU A 8 11.19 17.51 -16.00
CA LEU A 8 10.92 17.04 -14.64
C LEU A 8 9.68 16.15 -14.57
N SER A 9 8.68 16.40 -15.41
CA SER A 9 7.49 15.56 -15.49
C SER A 9 7.83 14.17 -16.01
N ILE A 10 8.73 14.04 -16.98
CA ILE A 10 9.22 12.74 -17.45
C ILE A 10 9.95 12.01 -16.31
N VAL A 11 10.81 12.71 -15.58
CA VAL A 11 11.53 12.10 -14.42
C VAL A 11 10.57 11.65 -13.32
N ALA A 12 9.44 12.34 -13.14
CA ALA A 12 8.42 11.94 -12.17
C ALA A 12 7.65 10.68 -12.57
N VAL A 13 7.40 10.48 -13.86
CA VAL A 13 6.52 9.43 -14.39
C VAL A 13 7.31 8.17 -14.77
N LEU A 14 8.44 8.32 -15.45
CA LEU A 14 9.19 7.24 -16.06
C LEU A 14 9.62 6.13 -15.08
N PRO A 15 10.18 6.42 -13.88
CA PRO A 15 10.56 5.38 -12.94
C PRO A 15 9.37 4.53 -12.48
N ALA A 16 8.22 5.16 -12.26
CA ALA A 16 7.00 4.44 -11.87
C ALA A 16 6.51 3.52 -12.98
N LEU A 17 6.53 3.95 -14.24
CA LEU A 17 6.17 3.11 -15.38
C LEU A 17 7.14 1.94 -15.57
N ILE A 18 8.46 2.16 -15.42
CA ILE A 18 9.45 1.09 -15.48
C ILE A 18 9.17 0.02 -14.41
N LEU A 19 8.82 0.43 -13.19
CA LEU A 19 8.47 -0.48 -12.11
C LEU A 19 7.15 -1.21 -12.36
N CYS A 20 6.15 -0.56 -12.93
CA CYS A 20 4.91 -1.22 -13.38
C CYS A 20 5.22 -2.32 -14.40
N VAL A 21 6.06 -2.04 -15.39
CA VAL A 21 6.50 -3.03 -16.39
C VAL A 21 7.27 -4.17 -15.72
N TYR A 22 8.17 -3.86 -14.77
CA TYR A 22 8.89 -4.89 -14.02
C TYR A 22 7.94 -5.82 -13.28
N ILE A 23 6.95 -5.28 -12.54
CA ILE A 23 5.96 -6.07 -11.80
C ILE A 23 5.13 -6.92 -12.75
N PHE A 24 4.66 -6.37 -13.87
CA PHE A 24 3.93 -7.12 -14.90
C PHE A 24 4.71 -8.32 -15.43
N TYR A 25 6.03 -8.19 -15.65
CA TYR A 25 6.86 -9.32 -16.10
C TYR A 25 7.19 -10.31 -14.98
N LYS A 26 7.03 -9.94 -13.70
CA LYS A 26 7.18 -10.85 -12.56
C LYS A 26 5.95 -11.72 -12.32
N ASP A 27 4.81 -11.28 -12.76
CA ASP A 27 3.59 -12.06 -12.81
C ASP A 27 3.70 -13.08 -13.95
N ARG A 28 4.10 -14.31 -13.58
CA ARG A 28 4.50 -15.34 -14.56
C ARG A 28 3.47 -16.41 -14.78
N ILE A 29 2.62 -16.68 -13.76
CA ILE A 29 1.69 -17.81 -13.79
C ILE A 29 0.48 -17.44 -14.63
N GLU A 30 -0.18 -16.35 -14.30
CA GLU A 30 -1.31 -15.80 -15.03
C GLU A 30 -1.17 -14.28 -15.07
N ARG A 31 -0.92 -13.74 -16.26
CA ARG A 31 -0.73 -12.31 -16.42
C ARG A 31 -2.06 -11.59 -16.41
N GLU A 32 -2.11 -10.55 -15.62
CA GLU A 32 -3.26 -9.68 -15.53
C GLU A 32 -3.56 -8.96 -16.85
N PRO A 33 -4.85 -8.78 -17.20
CA PRO A 33 -5.23 -7.99 -18.37
C PRO A 33 -4.69 -6.56 -18.30
N VAL A 34 -3.99 -6.11 -19.35
CA VAL A 34 -3.40 -4.76 -19.39
C VAL A 34 -4.43 -3.66 -19.13
N GLY A 35 -5.67 -3.84 -19.59
CA GLY A 35 -6.78 -2.92 -19.32
C GLY A 35 -7.08 -2.78 -17.82
N LEU A 36 -7.05 -3.88 -17.05
CA LEU A 36 -7.22 -3.87 -15.60
C LEU A 36 -6.07 -3.14 -14.92
N LEU A 37 -4.83 -3.42 -15.32
CA LEU A 37 -3.64 -2.76 -14.77
C LEU A 37 -3.67 -1.26 -15.02
N LEU A 38 -4.13 -0.83 -16.18
CA LEU A 38 -4.31 0.59 -16.49
C LEU A 38 -5.38 1.23 -15.59
N ILE A 39 -6.51 0.55 -15.37
CA ILE A 39 -7.55 1.02 -14.44
C ILE A 39 -7.01 1.15 -13.03
N LEU A 40 -6.24 0.18 -12.54
CA LEU A 40 -5.60 0.21 -11.22
C LEU A 40 -4.65 1.40 -11.08
N PHE A 41 -3.79 1.62 -12.07
CA PHE A 41 -2.86 2.75 -12.08
C PHE A 41 -3.60 4.10 -12.09
N LEU A 42 -4.58 4.26 -12.97
CA LEU A 42 -5.39 5.48 -13.07
C LEU A 42 -6.25 5.71 -11.82
N SER A 43 -6.76 4.65 -11.20
CA SER A 43 -7.50 4.74 -9.94
C SER A 43 -6.59 5.22 -8.81
N GLY A 44 -5.34 4.72 -8.75
CA GLY A 44 -4.33 5.21 -7.82
C GLY A 44 -3.98 6.68 -8.06
N PHE A 45 -3.79 7.07 -9.32
CA PHE A 45 -3.56 8.46 -9.71
C PHE A 45 -4.71 9.37 -9.25
N ALA A 46 -5.96 9.00 -9.54
CA ALA A 46 -7.14 9.75 -9.13
C ALA A 46 -7.33 9.80 -7.61
N ALA A 47 -6.95 8.73 -6.91
CA ALA A 47 -7.05 8.62 -5.45
C ALA A 47 -6.19 9.65 -4.69
N TYR A 48 -5.14 10.17 -5.32
CA TYR A 48 -4.35 11.26 -4.74
C TYR A 48 -5.18 12.54 -4.53
N ILE A 49 -6.09 12.86 -5.44
CA ILE A 49 -6.86 14.11 -5.39
C ILE A 49 -7.67 14.25 -4.09
N PRO A 50 -8.59 13.32 -3.74
CA PRO A 50 -9.29 13.39 -2.47
C PRO A 50 -8.34 13.27 -1.27
N SER A 51 -7.28 12.45 -1.38
CA SER A 51 -6.25 12.33 -0.35
C SER A 51 -5.63 13.68 -0.02
N PHE A 52 -5.24 14.46 -1.00
CA PHE A 52 -4.63 15.78 -0.85
C PHE A 52 -5.55 16.74 -0.06
N PHE A 53 -6.82 16.83 -0.43
CA PHE A 53 -7.75 17.73 0.27
C PHE A 53 -7.97 17.31 1.73
N ILE A 54 -8.13 16.01 1.99
CA ILE A 54 -8.31 15.48 3.35
C ILE A 54 -7.03 15.69 4.18
N GLN A 55 -5.85 15.47 3.60
CA GLN A 55 -4.56 15.70 4.25
C GLN A 55 -4.38 17.19 4.62
N LYS A 56 -4.70 18.10 3.70
CA LYS A 56 -4.65 19.54 3.96
C LYS A 56 -5.56 19.94 5.11
N TYR A 57 -6.77 19.40 5.16
CA TYR A 57 -7.71 19.66 6.26
C TYR A 57 -7.21 19.07 7.57
N SER A 58 -6.73 17.83 7.56
CA SER A 58 -6.22 17.14 8.75
C SER A 58 -4.98 17.83 9.34
N THR A 59 -4.03 18.25 8.51
CA THR A 59 -2.85 19.01 8.97
C THR A 59 -3.26 20.36 9.56
N SER A 60 -4.21 21.07 8.94
CA SER A 60 -4.74 22.33 9.50
C SER A 60 -5.39 22.15 10.87
N LEU A 61 -6.07 21.03 11.13
CA LEU A 61 -6.61 20.72 12.45
C LEU A 61 -5.49 20.46 13.49
N ILE A 62 -4.43 19.76 13.08
CA ILE A 62 -3.27 19.52 13.94
C ILE A 62 -2.60 20.87 14.28
N ASP A 63 -2.38 21.72 13.27
CA ASP A 63 -1.80 23.06 13.45
C ASP A 63 -2.64 23.91 14.43
N LEU A 64 -3.96 23.81 14.38
CA LEU A 64 -4.86 24.48 15.30
C LEU A 64 -4.67 24.03 16.76
N ILE A 65 -4.45 22.73 16.99
CA ILE A 65 -4.16 22.19 18.33
C ILE A 65 -2.85 22.74 18.89
N PHE A 66 -1.87 22.97 18.01
CA PHE A 66 -0.54 23.48 18.39
C PHE A 66 -0.41 25.01 18.31
N LYS A 67 -1.47 25.73 17.96
CA LYS A 67 -1.46 27.19 17.72
C LYS A 67 -0.79 28.02 18.81
N SER A 68 -0.90 27.62 20.08
CA SER A 68 -0.26 28.30 21.20
C SER A 68 1.22 27.97 21.41
N LYS A 69 1.76 26.98 20.68
CA LYS A 69 3.11 26.45 20.81
C LYS A 69 3.94 26.59 19.55
N ILE A 70 3.36 27.18 18.51
CA ILE A 70 3.95 27.35 17.19
C ILE A 70 3.77 28.80 16.79
N GLU A 71 4.86 29.47 16.39
CA GLU A 71 4.83 30.78 15.76
C GLU A 71 5.20 30.64 14.29
N ILE A 72 4.32 31.10 13.40
CA ILE A 72 4.58 31.15 11.96
C ILE A 72 5.17 32.54 11.68
N THR A 73 6.42 32.58 11.20
CA THR A 73 7.07 33.82 10.80
C THR A 73 6.43 34.40 9.53
N ALA A 74 6.68 35.67 9.26
CA ALA A 74 6.21 36.36 8.05
C ALA A 74 6.74 35.69 6.75
N GLU A 75 7.84 34.95 6.82
CA GLU A 75 8.46 34.20 5.74
C GLU A 75 7.90 32.76 5.62
N GLY A 76 6.92 32.38 6.46
CA GLY A 76 6.31 31.05 6.47
C GLY A 76 7.11 29.98 7.22
N ALA A 77 8.23 30.33 7.87
CA ALA A 77 8.98 29.41 8.72
C ALA A 77 8.22 29.15 10.04
N VAL A 78 8.28 27.92 10.52
CA VAL A 78 7.62 27.50 11.75
C VAL A 78 8.63 27.43 12.88
N ASN A 79 8.46 28.27 13.92
CA ASN A 79 9.24 28.25 15.14
C ASN A 79 8.45 27.51 16.23
N TYR A 80 9.09 26.56 16.87
CA TYR A 80 8.50 25.75 17.94
C TYR A 80 8.94 26.23 19.32
N ALA A 81 8.04 26.19 20.29
CA ALA A 81 8.33 26.56 21.69
C ALA A 81 9.37 25.65 22.33
N SER A 82 9.52 24.40 21.84
CA SER A 82 10.54 23.46 22.31
C SER A 82 10.79 22.35 21.29
N PRO A 83 11.97 21.68 21.29
CA PRO A 83 12.26 20.53 20.42
C PRO A 83 11.27 19.37 20.59
N SER A 84 10.79 19.13 21.80
CA SER A 84 9.77 18.10 22.05
C SER A 84 8.42 18.44 21.41
N THR A 85 8.05 19.71 21.37
CA THR A 85 6.84 20.17 20.67
C THR A 85 6.97 19.99 19.16
N GLU A 86 8.14 20.29 18.60
CA GLU A 86 8.46 20.06 17.18
C GLU A 86 8.30 18.59 16.80
N ILE A 87 8.99 17.69 17.51
CA ILE A 87 8.93 16.24 17.24
C ILE A 87 7.49 15.73 17.35
N LEU A 88 6.74 16.14 18.39
CA LEU A 88 5.36 15.71 18.57
C LEU A 88 4.45 16.21 17.43
N HIS A 89 4.54 17.49 17.06
CA HIS A 89 3.77 18.07 15.96
C HIS A 89 4.09 17.38 14.63
N LEU A 90 5.37 17.25 14.27
CA LEU A 90 5.80 16.58 13.04
C LEU A 90 5.36 15.12 13.00
N SER A 91 5.41 14.41 14.15
CA SER A 91 4.95 13.01 14.24
C SER A 91 3.44 12.89 14.03
N LEU A 92 2.65 13.76 14.63
CA LEU A 92 1.19 13.78 14.45
C LEU A 92 0.81 14.12 13.00
N CYS A 93 1.49 15.10 12.39
CA CYS A 93 1.31 15.43 10.99
C CYS A 93 1.70 14.25 10.08
N ALA A 94 2.83 13.58 10.35
CA ALA A 94 3.28 12.44 9.55
C ALA A 94 2.29 11.27 9.63
N VAL A 95 1.80 10.92 10.83
CA VAL A 95 0.89 9.78 11.04
C VAL A 95 -0.53 10.13 10.59
N PHE A 96 -1.15 11.13 11.22
CA PHE A 96 -2.57 11.43 11.05
C PHE A 96 -2.84 12.45 9.93
N GLY A 97 -1.90 13.38 9.71
CA GLY A 97 -2.02 14.38 8.66
C GLY A 97 -1.85 13.81 7.26
N TYR A 98 -0.87 12.93 7.06
CA TYR A 98 -0.49 12.45 5.72
C TYR A 98 -0.68 10.94 5.55
N SER A 99 -0.02 10.12 6.40
CA SER A 99 0.13 8.69 6.12
C SER A 99 -1.18 7.92 6.25
N LEU A 100 -1.92 8.12 7.33
CA LEU A 100 -3.19 7.42 7.57
C LEU A 100 -4.16 7.61 6.41
N ILE A 101 -4.33 8.85 5.94
CA ILE A 101 -5.24 9.20 4.86
C ILE A 101 -4.81 8.55 3.56
N SER A 102 -3.51 8.68 3.20
CA SER A 102 -2.99 8.13 1.96
C SER A 102 -3.03 6.59 1.92
N ILE A 103 -2.80 5.92 3.06
CA ILE A 103 -2.88 4.46 3.16
C ILE A 103 -4.33 3.98 3.09
N LEU A 104 -5.24 4.60 3.85
CA LEU A 104 -6.65 4.22 3.86
C LEU A 104 -7.31 4.38 2.49
N ILE A 105 -7.04 5.47 1.78
CA ILE A 105 -7.62 5.71 0.45
C ILE A 105 -7.10 4.67 -0.55
N ARG A 106 -5.79 4.39 -0.58
CA ARG A 106 -5.22 3.36 -1.46
C ARG A 106 -5.73 1.96 -1.13
N TRP A 107 -5.84 1.65 0.17
CA TRP A 107 -6.40 0.39 0.63
C TRP A 107 -7.88 0.25 0.23
N LEU A 108 -8.66 1.32 0.37
CA LEU A 108 -10.06 1.34 -0.06
C LEU A 108 -10.22 1.11 -1.57
N VAL A 109 -9.38 1.76 -2.38
CA VAL A 109 -9.35 1.55 -3.84
C VAL A 109 -9.02 0.09 -4.16
N LEU A 110 -7.99 -0.47 -3.51
CA LEU A 110 -7.63 -1.88 -3.66
C LEU A 110 -8.82 -2.79 -3.32
N PHE A 111 -9.46 -2.58 -2.17
CA PHE A 111 -10.62 -3.35 -1.74
C PHE A 111 -11.80 -3.26 -2.71
N LEU A 112 -12.14 -2.07 -3.18
CA LEU A 112 -13.28 -1.87 -4.08
C LEU A 112 -13.08 -2.54 -5.44
N ILE A 113 -11.84 -2.57 -5.94
CA ILE A 113 -11.54 -3.18 -7.25
C ILE A 113 -11.43 -4.70 -7.12
N THR A 114 -10.84 -5.23 -6.02
CA THR A 114 -10.58 -6.67 -5.89
C THR A 114 -11.79 -7.48 -5.45
N ARG A 115 -12.69 -6.91 -4.63
CA ARG A 115 -13.78 -7.64 -3.96
C ARG A 115 -14.74 -8.39 -4.89
N LYS A 116 -14.81 -8.00 -6.17
CA LYS A 116 -15.68 -8.64 -7.20
C LYS A 116 -14.90 -8.95 -8.48
N ASN A 117 -13.58 -8.99 -8.41
CA ASN A 117 -12.77 -9.19 -9.59
C ASN A 117 -12.37 -10.67 -9.72
N LYS A 118 -12.86 -11.34 -10.75
CA LYS A 118 -12.56 -12.74 -11.05
C LYS A 118 -11.08 -13.00 -11.36
N ASN A 119 -10.34 -11.96 -11.79
CA ASN A 119 -8.90 -12.08 -12.04
C ASN A 119 -8.09 -12.06 -10.73
N PHE A 120 -8.70 -11.78 -9.58
CA PHE A 120 -8.02 -11.84 -8.27
C PHE A 120 -8.01 -13.29 -7.77
N ASN A 121 -7.16 -14.12 -8.38
CA ASN A 121 -7.19 -15.59 -8.23
C ASN A 121 -5.83 -16.21 -7.89
N TYR A 122 -4.75 -15.40 -7.75
CA TYR A 122 -3.42 -15.82 -7.31
C TYR A 122 -2.91 -14.98 -6.12
N LEU A 123 -1.93 -15.55 -5.40
CA LEU A 123 -1.28 -14.86 -4.27
C LEU A 123 -0.58 -13.57 -4.66
N PHE A 124 0.00 -13.54 -5.85
CA PHE A 124 0.77 -12.40 -6.32
C PHE A 124 -0.09 -11.25 -6.83
N ASP A 125 -1.35 -11.50 -7.21
CA ASP A 125 -2.26 -10.48 -7.78
C ASP A 125 -2.44 -9.28 -6.85
N GLY A 126 -2.58 -9.51 -5.54
CA GLY A 126 -2.70 -8.40 -4.60
C GLY A 126 -1.47 -7.52 -4.54
N VAL A 127 -0.28 -8.07 -4.75
CA VAL A 127 0.95 -7.29 -4.88
C VAL A 127 0.93 -6.49 -6.17
N VAL A 128 0.58 -7.12 -7.30
CA VAL A 128 0.46 -6.46 -8.60
C VAL A 128 -0.52 -5.29 -8.51
N TYR A 129 -1.72 -5.52 -8.02
CA TYR A 129 -2.78 -4.51 -7.94
C TYR A 129 -2.41 -3.36 -7.02
N SER A 130 -1.91 -3.66 -5.83
CA SER A 130 -1.52 -2.65 -4.85
C SER A 130 -0.34 -1.81 -5.32
N VAL A 131 0.65 -2.40 -6.02
CA VAL A 131 1.79 -1.69 -6.58
C VAL A 131 1.33 -0.73 -7.70
N PHE A 132 0.46 -1.18 -8.61
CA PHE A 132 -0.08 -0.31 -9.67
C PHE A 132 -0.85 0.89 -9.08
N ILE A 133 -1.69 0.67 -8.08
CA ILE A 133 -2.39 1.75 -7.36
C ILE A 133 -1.38 2.69 -6.68
N SER A 134 -0.38 2.15 -5.97
CA SER A 134 0.59 2.95 -5.23
C SER A 134 1.50 3.76 -6.14
N LEU A 135 1.91 3.21 -7.29
CA LEU A 135 2.73 3.93 -8.26
C LEU A 135 1.93 4.98 -9.02
N GLY A 136 0.65 4.71 -9.34
CA GLY A 136 -0.26 5.72 -9.89
C GLY A 136 -0.43 6.91 -8.94
N PHE A 137 -0.64 6.62 -7.65
CA PHE A 137 -0.72 7.63 -6.60
C PHE A 137 0.58 8.46 -6.50
N ALA A 138 1.74 7.80 -6.51
CA ALA A 138 3.05 8.45 -6.47
C ALA A 138 3.28 9.41 -7.66
N VAL A 139 2.86 9.01 -8.86
CA VAL A 139 2.97 9.87 -10.05
C VAL A 139 2.17 11.14 -9.88
N CYS A 140 0.90 11.05 -9.43
CA CYS A 140 0.08 12.24 -9.21
C CYS A 140 0.66 13.14 -8.10
N GLU A 141 1.11 12.55 -7.00
CA GLU A 141 1.78 13.27 -5.90
C GLU A 141 3.04 14.00 -6.38
N ASN A 142 3.88 13.32 -7.16
CA ASN A 142 5.12 13.91 -7.68
C ASN A 142 4.86 15.04 -8.69
N LEU A 143 3.88 14.87 -9.61
CA LEU A 143 3.48 15.92 -10.52
C LEU A 143 2.94 17.16 -9.79
N HIS A 144 2.10 16.93 -8.77
CA HIS A 144 1.61 18.03 -7.92
C HIS A 144 2.74 18.73 -7.17
N PHE A 145 3.73 17.97 -6.66
CA PHE A 145 4.91 18.55 -5.98
C PHE A 145 5.76 19.40 -6.91
N ILE A 146 5.96 18.99 -8.16
CA ILE A 146 6.69 19.78 -9.18
C ILE A 146 6.02 21.13 -9.44
N MET A 147 4.69 21.18 -9.41
CA MET A 147 3.94 22.42 -9.63
C MET A 147 4.08 23.44 -8.50
N GLN A 148 4.49 23.02 -7.30
CA GLN A 148 4.50 23.83 -6.09
C GLN A 148 5.90 24.21 -5.58
N ASN A 149 6.96 23.53 -6.04
CA ASN A 149 8.30 23.66 -5.45
C ASN A 149 9.36 24.00 -6.49
N ASP A 150 10.50 24.49 -6.00
CA ASP A 150 11.67 24.80 -6.80
C ASP A 150 12.50 23.55 -7.13
N THR A 151 13.36 23.63 -8.14
CA THR A 151 14.04 22.51 -8.80
C THR A 151 14.84 21.62 -7.85
N ASP A 152 15.55 22.23 -6.88
CA ASP A 152 16.46 21.50 -6.01
C ASP A 152 15.75 20.50 -5.09
N MET A 153 14.55 20.86 -4.59
CA MET A 153 13.72 19.98 -3.76
C MET A 153 13.03 18.89 -4.58
N ILE A 154 12.77 19.14 -5.86
CA ILE A 154 12.06 18.22 -6.75
C ILE A 154 12.85 16.94 -6.98
N VAL A 155 14.12 17.05 -7.35
CA VAL A 155 14.98 15.90 -7.67
C VAL A 155 15.07 14.94 -6.49
N GLU A 156 15.26 15.46 -5.29
CA GLU A 156 15.30 14.68 -4.06
C GLU A 156 13.99 13.92 -3.82
N LYS A 157 12.85 14.62 -3.92
CA LYS A 157 11.52 14.00 -3.74
C LYS A 157 11.29 12.90 -4.76
N LEU A 158 11.64 13.08 -6.02
CA LEU A 158 11.43 12.09 -7.08
C LEU A 158 12.24 10.82 -6.86
N ILE A 159 13.51 10.95 -6.43
CA ILE A 159 14.37 9.79 -6.16
C ILE A 159 13.89 8.96 -4.97
N THR A 160 13.31 9.59 -3.96
CA THR A 160 12.91 8.92 -2.72
C THR A 160 11.46 8.46 -2.72
N SER A 161 10.56 9.16 -3.39
CA SER A 161 9.13 8.90 -3.39
C SER A 161 8.77 7.57 -4.06
N VAL A 162 9.22 7.34 -5.29
CA VAL A 162 8.87 6.14 -6.07
C VAL A 162 9.31 4.84 -5.38
N PRO A 163 10.55 4.70 -4.85
CA PRO A 163 10.96 3.56 -4.05
C PRO A 163 10.08 3.31 -2.83
N CYS A 164 9.73 4.38 -2.10
CA CYS A 164 8.87 4.27 -0.92
C CYS A 164 7.47 3.77 -1.28
N HIS A 165 6.85 4.33 -2.32
CA HIS A 165 5.53 3.90 -2.79
C HIS A 165 5.52 2.47 -3.34
N LEU A 166 6.60 2.03 -4.02
CA LEU A 166 6.77 0.63 -4.41
C LEU A 166 6.74 -0.28 -3.19
N PHE A 167 7.55 0.02 -2.17
CA PHE A 167 7.65 -0.82 -0.98
C PHE A 167 6.33 -0.89 -0.21
N ILE A 168 5.66 0.25 -0.05
CA ILE A 168 4.33 0.33 0.55
C ILE A 168 3.33 -0.53 -0.24
N GLY A 169 3.32 -0.43 -1.57
CA GLY A 169 2.45 -1.22 -2.43
C GLY A 169 2.68 -2.72 -2.28
N VAL A 170 3.95 -3.16 -2.27
CA VAL A 170 4.31 -4.57 -2.08
C VAL A 170 3.79 -5.11 -0.76
N LEU A 171 4.04 -4.43 0.34
CA LEU A 171 3.61 -4.88 1.66
C LEU A 171 2.08 -4.84 1.82
N MET A 172 1.46 -3.74 1.42
CA MET A 172 -0.01 -3.61 1.49
C MET A 172 -0.68 -4.72 0.70
N GLY A 173 -0.24 -4.99 -0.53
CA GLY A 173 -0.79 -6.03 -1.38
C GLY A 173 -0.60 -7.43 -0.80
N TYR A 174 0.60 -7.75 -0.31
CA TYR A 174 0.87 -9.05 0.31
C TYR A 174 -0.02 -9.33 1.52
N TYR A 175 -0.07 -8.41 2.48
CA TYR A 175 -0.90 -8.58 3.68
C TYR A 175 -2.39 -8.56 3.35
N TYR A 176 -2.80 -7.76 2.37
CA TYR A 176 -4.18 -7.73 1.87
C TYR A 176 -4.61 -9.08 1.30
N THR A 177 -3.79 -9.69 0.42
CA THR A 177 -4.09 -11.01 -0.13
C THR A 177 -4.17 -12.08 0.96
N MET A 178 -3.24 -12.06 1.91
CA MET A 178 -3.26 -12.99 3.03
C MET A 178 -4.51 -12.83 3.91
N TRP A 179 -4.97 -11.60 4.11
CA TRP A 179 -6.23 -11.32 4.79
C TRP A 179 -7.41 -11.90 4.02
N HIS A 180 -7.52 -11.58 2.74
CA HIS A 180 -8.62 -12.01 1.89
C HIS A 180 -8.73 -13.53 1.85
N MET A 181 -7.62 -14.24 1.63
CA MET A 181 -7.57 -15.69 1.61
C MET A 181 -7.97 -16.34 2.96
N ARG A 182 -7.54 -15.75 4.07
CA ARG A 182 -7.93 -16.23 5.39
C ARG A 182 -9.40 -15.96 5.69
N PHE A 183 -9.91 -14.83 5.24
CA PHE A 183 -11.32 -14.49 5.38
C PHE A 183 -12.20 -15.50 4.62
N THR A 184 -11.86 -15.80 3.36
CA THR A 184 -12.56 -16.81 2.55
C THR A 184 -12.45 -18.22 3.14
N ALA A 185 -11.26 -18.63 3.60
CA ALA A 185 -11.11 -19.93 4.25
C ALA A 185 -12.01 -20.08 5.50
N ASN A 186 -12.13 -19.01 6.29
CA ASN A 186 -13.02 -19.02 7.46
C ASN A 186 -14.50 -19.09 7.06
N ALA A 187 -14.91 -18.46 5.93
CA ALA A 187 -16.26 -18.58 5.40
C ALA A 187 -16.57 -20.04 5.02
N ILE A 188 -15.69 -20.67 4.25
CA ILE A 188 -15.82 -22.09 3.87
C ILE A 188 -15.90 -23.02 5.10
N GLU A 189 -15.03 -22.83 6.11
CA GLU A 189 -15.07 -23.62 7.35
C GLU A 189 -16.41 -23.44 8.09
N ASN A 190 -16.96 -22.21 8.13
CA ASN A 190 -18.26 -21.95 8.74
C ASN A 190 -19.41 -22.68 8.00
N ASP A 191 -19.36 -22.75 6.69
CA ASP A 191 -20.38 -23.42 5.89
C ASP A 191 -20.29 -24.95 6.03
N LEU A 192 -19.08 -25.50 6.07
CA LEU A 192 -18.86 -26.92 6.39
C LEU A 192 -19.35 -27.28 7.81
N LEU A 193 -19.19 -26.38 8.77
CA LEU A 193 -19.70 -26.56 10.13
C LEU A 193 -21.23 -26.54 10.16
N ARG A 194 -21.86 -25.60 9.47
CA ARG A 194 -23.33 -25.49 9.35
C ARG A 194 -23.93 -26.71 8.64
N ALA A 195 -23.22 -27.25 7.65
CA ALA A 195 -23.62 -28.45 6.94
C ALA A 195 -23.40 -29.76 7.77
N GLY A 196 -22.77 -29.65 8.94
CA GLY A 196 -22.47 -30.81 9.80
C GLY A 196 -21.35 -31.71 9.25
N VAL A 197 -20.57 -31.23 8.30
CA VAL A 197 -19.44 -31.97 7.69
C VAL A 197 -18.22 -31.96 8.60
N ILE A 198 -18.07 -30.93 9.41
CA ILE A 198 -17.04 -30.80 10.44
C ILE A 198 -17.71 -30.54 11.81
N GLU A 199 -17.12 -31.10 12.89
CA GLU A 199 -17.64 -30.91 14.24
C GLU A 199 -17.17 -29.65 14.93
N LYS A 200 -16.01 -29.14 14.52
CA LYS A 200 -15.35 -27.97 15.11
C LYS A 200 -14.67 -27.15 14.04
N ASP A 201 -14.85 -25.83 14.10
CA ASP A 201 -14.07 -24.91 13.29
C ASP A 201 -12.60 -24.83 13.77
N ASN A 202 -11.71 -24.48 12.86
CA ASN A 202 -10.31 -24.16 13.13
C ASN A 202 -10.03 -22.73 12.73
N ILE A 203 -11.01 -21.86 12.93
CA ILE A 203 -11.01 -20.45 12.52
C ILE A 203 -9.80 -19.76 13.14
N ARG A 204 -8.94 -19.24 12.27
CA ARG A 204 -7.82 -18.39 12.66
C ARG A 204 -8.16 -16.94 12.32
N SER A 205 -7.90 -16.06 13.26
CA SER A 205 -8.16 -14.64 13.07
C SER A 205 -7.50 -14.11 11.78
N SER A 206 -8.33 -13.65 10.85
CA SER A 206 -7.88 -12.92 9.64
C SER A 206 -7.49 -11.47 9.97
N ALA A 207 -7.92 -10.95 11.13
CA ALA A 207 -7.71 -9.57 11.55
C ALA A 207 -6.23 -9.17 11.63
N VAL A 208 -5.32 -10.08 12.01
CA VAL A 208 -3.88 -9.82 12.04
C VAL A 208 -3.34 -9.43 10.66
N TRP A 209 -3.82 -10.10 9.61
CA TRP A 209 -3.42 -9.81 8.23
C TRP A 209 -4.03 -8.51 7.72
N LEU A 210 -5.29 -8.22 8.08
CA LEU A 210 -5.93 -6.94 7.81
C LEU A 210 -5.16 -5.80 8.48
N MET A 211 -4.84 -5.94 9.76
CA MET A 211 -4.03 -4.95 10.47
C MET A 211 -2.64 -4.80 9.85
N GLY A 212 -2.01 -5.90 9.43
CA GLY A 212 -0.74 -5.88 8.72
C GLY A 212 -0.81 -5.07 7.42
N SER A 213 -1.90 -5.21 6.64
CA SER A 213 -2.10 -4.48 5.39
C SER A 213 -2.28 -2.96 5.56
N LEU A 214 -2.66 -2.50 6.74
CA LEU A 214 -2.86 -1.09 7.06
C LEU A 214 -1.71 -0.51 7.89
N PHE A 215 -1.37 -1.13 9.02
CA PHE A 215 -0.44 -0.54 9.99
C PHE A 215 1.03 -0.62 9.58
N ILE A 216 1.45 -1.67 8.86
CA ILE A 216 2.83 -1.78 8.39
C ILE A 216 3.12 -0.72 7.31
N PRO A 217 2.31 -0.58 6.25
CA PRO A 217 2.45 0.53 5.30
C PRO A 217 2.34 1.91 5.95
N LEU A 218 1.41 2.06 6.92
CA LEU A 218 1.24 3.30 7.68
C LEU A 218 2.52 3.69 8.42
N ALA A 219 3.13 2.76 9.16
CA ALA A 219 4.34 3.02 9.92
C ALA A 219 5.50 3.41 8.99
N ILE A 220 5.69 2.69 7.88
CA ILE A 220 6.75 2.97 6.91
C ILE A 220 6.56 4.34 6.26
N ASN A 221 5.34 4.67 5.82
CA ASN A 221 5.05 5.95 5.22
C ASN A 221 5.25 7.11 6.21
N SER A 222 4.83 6.92 7.48
CA SER A 222 5.01 7.91 8.53
C SER A 222 6.48 8.15 8.85
N LEU A 223 7.29 7.09 8.94
CA LEU A 223 8.74 7.19 9.14
C LEU A 223 9.42 7.87 7.95
N TYR A 224 9.01 7.56 6.71
CA TYR A 224 9.53 8.22 5.52
C TYR A 224 9.26 9.73 5.55
N ILE A 225 8.02 10.15 5.85
CA ILE A 225 7.65 11.56 5.90
C ILE A 225 8.38 12.28 7.05
N LEU A 226 8.41 11.66 8.23
CA LEU A 226 9.06 12.23 9.41
C LEU A 226 10.57 12.40 9.19
N ALA A 227 11.24 11.37 8.69
CA ALA A 227 12.67 11.42 8.38
C ALA A 227 13.01 12.48 7.31
N GLY A 228 12.14 12.65 6.30
CA GLY A 228 12.29 13.69 5.29
C GLY A 228 12.13 15.11 5.84
N LYS A 229 11.41 15.28 6.96
CA LYS A 229 11.22 16.60 7.62
C LYS A 229 12.30 16.94 8.67
N ILE A 230 12.90 15.93 9.32
CA ILE A 230 13.92 16.09 10.38
C ILE A 230 15.31 15.94 9.77
N LYS A 231 15.61 16.67 8.70
CA LYS A 231 16.92 16.58 8.05
C LYS A 231 17.95 17.50 8.71
N TYR A 232 18.96 16.89 9.30
CA TYR A 232 20.26 17.51 9.59
C TYR A 232 21.33 16.85 8.71
N ASP A 233 22.42 17.52 8.38
CA ASP A 233 23.43 17.10 7.38
C ASP A 233 23.86 15.62 7.48
N ALA A 234 24.16 15.13 8.68
CA ALA A 234 24.54 13.74 8.89
C ALA A 234 23.36 12.74 8.75
N SER A 235 22.13 13.17 9.04
CA SER A 235 20.93 12.32 8.95
C SER A 235 20.44 12.17 7.51
N SER A 236 20.78 13.08 6.63
CA SER A 236 20.42 13.00 5.21
C SER A 236 21.02 11.79 4.54
N PHE A 237 22.29 11.47 4.80
CA PHE A 237 22.94 10.26 4.28
C PHE A 237 22.23 8.99 4.76
N ILE A 238 21.91 8.90 6.05
CA ILE A 238 21.18 7.76 6.64
C ILE A 238 19.80 7.62 6.00
N PHE A 239 19.10 8.71 5.76
CA PHE A 239 17.80 8.72 5.10
C PHE A 239 17.86 8.16 3.68
N TYR A 240 18.80 8.63 2.85
CA TYR A 240 18.96 8.12 1.49
C TYR A 240 19.39 6.66 1.45
N LEU A 241 20.29 6.26 2.35
CA LEU A 241 20.71 4.87 2.50
C LEU A 241 19.51 3.99 2.88
N ALA A 242 18.67 4.42 3.83
CA ALA A 242 17.47 3.68 4.22
C ALA A 242 16.49 3.53 3.05
N VAL A 243 16.22 4.59 2.28
CA VAL A 243 15.35 4.54 1.08
C VAL A 243 15.93 3.58 0.04
N PHE A 244 17.24 3.62 -0.20
CA PHE A 244 17.91 2.71 -1.13
C PHE A 244 17.82 1.24 -0.68
N LEU A 245 18.02 0.97 0.61
CA LEU A 245 17.84 -0.37 1.18
C LEU A 245 16.38 -0.85 1.08
N LEU A 246 15.41 0.00 1.38
CA LEU A 246 13.99 -0.31 1.20
C LEU A 246 13.66 -0.65 -0.26
N PHE A 247 14.24 0.09 -1.21
CA PHE A 247 14.09 -0.17 -2.63
C PHE A 247 14.65 -1.54 -3.03
N GLY A 248 15.90 -1.85 -2.62
CA GLY A 248 16.52 -3.15 -2.83
C GLY A 248 15.71 -4.29 -2.19
N PHE A 249 15.23 -4.08 -0.97
CA PHE A 249 14.41 -5.04 -0.26
C PHE A 249 13.05 -5.28 -0.94
N SER A 250 12.48 -4.28 -1.61
CA SER A 250 11.27 -4.45 -2.42
C SER A 250 11.45 -5.49 -3.52
N PHE A 251 12.58 -5.47 -4.24
CA PHE A 251 12.88 -6.46 -5.29
C PHE A 251 13.05 -7.87 -4.72
N ILE A 252 13.72 -8.00 -3.57
CA ILE A 252 13.88 -9.30 -2.89
C ILE A 252 12.50 -9.84 -2.50
N THR A 253 11.67 -9.01 -1.92
CA THR A 253 10.31 -9.38 -1.46
C THR A 253 9.42 -9.77 -2.64
N VAL A 254 9.38 -8.96 -3.70
CA VAL A 254 8.62 -9.24 -4.93
C VAL A 254 9.05 -10.58 -5.53
N ASN A 255 10.35 -10.80 -5.68
CA ASN A 255 10.86 -12.06 -6.20
C ASN A 255 10.49 -13.25 -5.29
N GLY A 256 10.60 -13.08 -3.98
CA GLY A 256 10.27 -14.12 -3.00
C GLY A 256 8.77 -14.49 -3.01
N ILE A 257 7.87 -13.51 -3.18
CA ILE A 257 6.43 -13.76 -3.28
C ILE A 257 6.09 -14.40 -4.64
N ALA A 258 6.60 -13.86 -5.74
CA ALA A 258 6.36 -14.38 -7.09
C ALA A 258 6.86 -15.84 -7.27
N LEU A 259 7.95 -16.25 -6.60
CA LEU A 259 8.44 -17.63 -6.61
C LEU A 259 7.53 -18.59 -5.82
N LYS A 260 6.79 -18.08 -4.85
CA LYS A 260 5.86 -18.86 -4.01
C LYS A 260 4.41 -18.71 -4.45
N ASP A 261 4.23 -18.08 -5.59
CA ASP A 261 2.90 -17.81 -6.12
C ASP A 261 2.12 -19.11 -6.36
N ALA A 262 0.86 -19.09 -6.02
CA ALA A 262 -0.05 -20.21 -6.15
C ALA A 262 -1.48 -19.73 -6.33
N SER A 263 -2.27 -20.51 -7.06
CA SER A 263 -3.69 -20.22 -7.23
C SER A 263 -4.42 -20.18 -5.88
N TYR A 264 -5.41 -19.36 -5.81
CA TYR A 264 -6.26 -19.15 -4.65
C TYR A 264 -6.84 -20.46 -4.11
N GLY A 265 -7.46 -21.26 -4.98
CA GLY A 265 -8.01 -22.56 -4.63
C GLY A 265 -6.97 -23.53 -4.03
N ARG A 266 -5.73 -23.55 -4.56
CA ARG A 266 -4.65 -24.38 -3.98
C ARG A 266 -4.24 -23.92 -2.58
N PHE A 267 -4.26 -22.63 -2.33
CA PHE A 267 -3.95 -22.08 -1.01
C PHE A 267 -5.07 -22.41 -0.01
N LEU A 268 -6.34 -22.19 -0.39
CA LEU A 268 -7.52 -22.54 0.41
C LEU A 268 -7.52 -24.03 0.75
N TYR A 269 -7.31 -24.88 -0.25
CA TYR A 269 -7.20 -26.33 -0.05
C TYR A 269 -6.17 -26.68 1.03
N ARG A 270 -4.96 -26.11 0.96
CA ARG A 270 -3.90 -26.38 1.96
C ARG A 270 -4.27 -25.93 3.36
N ILE A 271 -4.97 -24.82 3.51
CA ILE A 271 -5.40 -24.33 4.83
C ILE A 271 -6.44 -25.25 5.42
N ILE A 272 -7.50 -25.57 4.65
CA ILE A 272 -8.62 -26.41 5.11
C ILE A 272 -8.14 -27.83 5.39
N ALA A 273 -7.37 -28.44 4.48
CA ALA A 273 -6.83 -29.78 4.68
C ALA A 273 -5.92 -29.89 5.93
N LYS A 274 -5.14 -28.82 6.22
CA LYS A 274 -4.31 -28.78 7.43
C LYS A 274 -5.13 -28.61 8.70
N GLY A 275 -6.24 -27.89 8.62
CA GLY A 275 -7.17 -27.68 9.73
C GLY A 275 -8.02 -28.91 10.03
N HIS A 276 -8.42 -29.63 8.99
CA HIS A 276 -9.35 -30.75 9.03
C HIS A 276 -8.81 -31.97 8.27
N PRO A 277 -7.85 -32.72 8.84
CA PRO A 277 -7.25 -33.86 8.15
C PRO A 277 -8.20 -35.07 7.94
N SER A 278 -9.39 -35.04 8.52
CA SER A 278 -10.45 -36.05 8.32
C SER A 278 -11.27 -35.81 7.03
N LEU A 279 -11.22 -34.63 6.43
CA LEU A 279 -11.93 -34.33 5.18
C LEU A 279 -11.25 -35.00 3.99
N SER A 280 -12.06 -35.53 3.06
CA SER A 280 -11.57 -36.02 1.80
C SER A 280 -11.18 -34.84 0.88
N ALA A 281 -10.30 -35.13 -0.08
CA ALA A 281 -9.90 -34.11 -1.08
C ALA A 281 -11.09 -33.61 -1.93
N GLU A 282 -12.10 -34.47 -2.15
CA GLU A 282 -13.33 -34.11 -2.90
C GLU A 282 -14.19 -33.15 -2.11
N GLN A 283 -14.45 -33.43 -0.83
CA GLN A 283 -15.23 -32.53 0.04
C GLN A 283 -14.63 -31.13 0.13
N ILE A 284 -13.30 -31.03 0.22
CA ILE A 284 -12.62 -29.72 0.27
C ILE A 284 -12.77 -28.98 -1.06
N LYS A 285 -12.63 -29.67 -2.19
CA LYS A 285 -12.79 -29.05 -3.52
C LYS A 285 -14.22 -28.58 -3.76
N GLU A 286 -15.22 -29.39 -3.45
CA GLU A 286 -16.63 -29.03 -3.55
C GLU A 286 -16.96 -27.78 -2.72
N ALA A 287 -16.43 -27.70 -1.49
CA ALA A 287 -16.64 -26.52 -0.64
C ALA A 287 -15.99 -25.27 -1.20
N ILE A 288 -14.80 -25.36 -1.79
CA ILE A 288 -14.14 -24.21 -2.46
C ILE A 288 -14.92 -23.77 -3.71
N GLU A 289 -15.37 -24.71 -4.55
CA GLU A 289 -16.15 -24.40 -5.74
C GLU A 289 -17.53 -23.80 -5.41
N ALA A 290 -18.14 -24.19 -4.29
CA ALA A 290 -19.38 -23.61 -3.81
C ALA A 290 -19.21 -22.13 -3.44
N GLU A 291 -18.16 -21.80 -2.67
CA GLU A 291 -17.84 -20.42 -2.29
C GLU A 291 -17.50 -19.55 -3.51
N GLU A 292 -16.77 -20.09 -4.49
CA GLU A 292 -16.46 -19.38 -5.74
C GLU A 292 -17.72 -19.03 -6.53
N LYS A 293 -18.72 -19.91 -6.55
CA LYS A 293 -20.02 -19.66 -7.22
C LYS A 293 -20.89 -18.64 -6.49
N GLU A 294 -20.84 -18.58 -5.15
CA GLU A 294 -21.58 -17.57 -4.38
C GLU A 294 -20.98 -16.18 -4.53
N ALA A 295 -19.67 -16.09 -4.78
CA ALA A 295 -18.96 -14.83 -5.00
C ALA A 295 -19.18 -14.23 -6.41
N GLU A 296 -19.71 -15.01 -7.35
CA GLU A 296 -20.06 -14.59 -8.73
C GLU A 296 -21.37 -13.80 -8.78
#